data_e874df9fd2122b0b0791b0e1c52482af
#
_entry.id   e874df9fd2122b0b0791b0e1c52482af
#
_cell.length_a   1.000
_cell.length_b   1.000
_cell.length_c   1.000
_cell.angle_alpha   90.00
_cell.angle_beta   90.00
_cell.angle_gamma   90.00
#
_symmetry.space_group_name_H-M   'P 1'
#
loop_
_entity.id
_entity.type
_entity.pdbx_description
1 polymer ?
#
loop_
_entity_poly.entity_id
_entity_poly.type
_entity_poly.pdbx_seq_one_letter_code
_entity_poly.pdbx_strand_id
1 'polypeptide(L)'
;PKSVCTSINNVICHGIPSEDEILQDGDIINVDVTTILDGYYADASRMFLIGNVCDEARKLVEVTKESVDLALKEVKPWGRLGDIGAVISEYVHQHGYTVLRDIGGHGVGNDFHEDPYVCHIGKRGTGMLLVPGMVFTIEPMVNEGKEDFFVDEENEWTVYTEDGSLSAQWEYTVA
;
A
#
# COMPACT_ATOMS: atom_id res chain seq x y z
N PRO A 1 -15.57 -3.59 12.07
CA PRO A 1 -14.21 -3.93 11.64
C PRO A 1 -14.20 -5.32 11.02
N LYS A 2 -13.36 -5.52 10.01
CA LYS A 2 -13.15 -6.77 9.31
C LYS A 2 -11.73 -7.27 9.61
N SER A 3 -11.51 -8.57 9.48
CA SER A 3 -10.21 -9.20 9.77
C SER A 3 -9.26 -9.18 8.56
N VAL A 4 -9.79 -8.94 7.38
CA VAL A 4 -9.08 -8.92 6.09
C VAL A 4 -9.72 -7.87 5.21
N CYS A 5 -8.91 -7.10 4.46
CA CYS A 5 -9.39 -6.31 3.35
C CYS A 5 -9.10 -7.02 2.02
N THR A 6 -10.04 -6.89 1.06
CA THR A 6 -9.89 -7.41 -0.31
C THR A 6 -10.19 -6.29 -1.28
N SER A 7 -9.17 -5.78 -1.95
CA SER A 7 -9.27 -4.61 -2.82
C SER A 7 -9.05 -5.04 -4.27
N ILE A 8 -10.11 -5.00 -5.09
CA ILE A 8 -10.12 -5.54 -6.45
C ILE A 8 -10.05 -4.37 -7.46
N ASN A 9 -9.15 -4.49 -8.44
CA ASN A 9 -9.01 -3.59 -9.59
C ASN A 9 -8.85 -2.11 -9.21
N ASN A 10 -9.92 -1.31 -9.29
CA ASN A 10 -9.94 0.12 -8.98
C ASN A 10 -10.21 0.44 -7.50
N VAL A 11 -10.36 -0.59 -6.66
CA VAL A 11 -10.36 -0.42 -5.20
C VAL A 11 -8.92 -0.23 -4.76
N ILE A 12 -8.61 0.94 -4.18
CA ILE A 12 -7.25 1.28 -3.74
C ILE A 12 -6.87 0.50 -2.48
N CYS A 13 -7.74 0.59 -1.46
CA CYS A 13 -7.58 -0.09 -0.18
C CYS A 13 -8.91 -0.21 0.56
N HIS A 14 -8.90 -0.90 1.71
CA HIS A 14 -10.05 -1.06 2.59
C HIS A 14 -11.27 -1.74 1.95
N GLY A 15 -11.09 -2.49 0.86
CA GLY A 15 -12.17 -3.30 0.29
C GLY A 15 -12.73 -4.29 1.31
N ILE A 16 -14.06 -4.38 1.40
CA ILE A 16 -14.75 -5.26 2.35
C ILE A 16 -15.08 -6.57 1.66
N PRO A 17 -14.57 -7.74 2.12
CA PRO A 17 -14.89 -9.02 1.51
C PRO A 17 -16.41 -9.25 1.46
N SER A 18 -16.91 -9.67 0.29
CA SER A 18 -18.33 -9.94 0.04
C SER A 18 -18.51 -11.27 -0.71
N GLU A 19 -19.54 -12.04 -0.34
CA GLU A 19 -19.93 -13.24 -1.09
C GLU A 19 -20.55 -12.91 -2.46
N ASP A 20 -20.99 -11.65 -2.65
CA ASP A 20 -21.59 -11.17 -3.91
C ASP A 20 -20.52 -10.70 -4.90
N GLU A 21 -19.28 -10.49 -4.47
CA GLU A 21 -18.17 -10.03 -5.28
C GLU A 21 -17.27 -11.20 -5.70
N ILE A 22 -17.59 -11.81 -6.84
CA ILE A 22 -16.90 -12.99 -7.36
C ILE A 22 -15.76 -12.57 -8.28
N LEU A 23 -14.55 -12.99 -7.96
CA LEU A 23 -13.36 -12.75 -8.78
C LEU A 23 -13.52 -13.30 -10.20
N GLN A 24 -13.09 -12.52 -11.18
CA GLN A 24 -13.16 -12.83 -12.59
C GLN A 24 -11.76 -13.09 -13.18
N ASP A 25 -11.71 -13.81 -14.30
CA ASP A 25 -10.47 -13.96 -15.08
C ASP A 25 -10.00 -12.58 -15.57
N GLY A 26 -8.80 -12.20 -15.22
CA GLY A 26 -8.21 -10.89 -15.52
C GLY A 26 -8.15 -9.92 -14.35
N ASP A 27 -8.81 -10.18 -13.23
CA ASP A 27 -8.76 -9.31 -12.05
C ASP A 27 -7.38 -9.30 -11.39
N ILE A 28 -7.06 -8.17 -10.78
CA ILE A 28 -6.00 -8.06 -9.78
C ILE A 28 -6.63 -7.77 -8.41
N ILE A 29 -6.13 -8.39 -7.36
CA ILE A 29 -6.66 -8.20 -6.02
C ILE A 29 -5.54 -8.03 -5.01
N ASN A 30 -5.65 -7.02 -4.15
CA ASN A 30 -4.88 -6.93 -2.92
C ASN A 30 -5.61 -7.68 -1.80
N VAL A 31 -4.88 -8.50 -1.07
CA VAL A 31 -5.35 -9.11 0.17
C VAL A 31 -4.48 -8.60 1.30
N ASP A 32 -5.11 -7.90 2.23
CA ASP A 32 -4.47 -7.20 3.33
C ASP A 32 -4.94 -7.80 4.66
N VAL A 33 -3.96 -8.22 5.46
CA VAL A 33 -4.21 -9.03 6.67
C VAL A 33 -3.40 -8.50 7.83
N THR A 34 -4.10 -8.04 8.86
CA THR A 34 -3.50 -7.74 10.16
C THR A 34 -3.58 -8.96 11.09
N THR A 35 -2.49 -9.33 11.68
CA THR A 35 -2.41 -10.41 12.67
C THR A 35 -2.09 -9.86 14.05
N ILE A 36 -2.56 -10.54 15.09
CA ILE A 36 -2.28 -10.20 16.48
C ILE A 36 -1.66 -11.41 17.18
N LEU A 37 -0.45 -11.25 17.71
CA LEU A 37 0.21 -12.28 18.49
C LEU A 37 0.70 -11.70 19.81
N ASP A 38 0.27 -12.30 20.91
CA ASP A 38 0.60 -11.85 22.28
C ASP A 38 0.31 -10.36 22.55
N GLY A 39 -0.70 -9.80 21.87
CA GLY A 39 -1.11 -8.40 21.98
C GLY A 39 -0.37 -7.44 21.05
N TYR A 40 0.55 -7.92 20.21
CA TYR A 40 1.24 -7.12 19.21
C TYR A 40 0.63 -7.31 17.82
N TYR A 41 0.48 -6.20 17.11
CA TYR A 41 -0.04 -6.16 15.74
C TYR A 41 1.09 -6.27 14.72
N ALA A 42 0.82 -6.96 13.63
CA ALA A 42 1.65 -6.96 12.42
C ALA A 42 0.75 -6.97 11.19
N ASP A 43 1.06 -6.12 10.24
CA ASP A 43 0.26 -5.88 9.04
C ASP A 43 1.05 -6.22 7.78
N ALA A 44 0.37 -6.77 6.78
CA ALA A 44 0.98 -7.09 5.50
C ALA A 44 -0.06 -7.31 4.41
N SER A 45 0.22 -6.80 3.23
CA SER A 45 -0.62 -7.07 2.06
C SER A 45 0.14 -7.63 0.87
N ARG A 46 -0.59 -8.30 -0.02
CA ARG A 46 -0.07 -8.89 -1.26
C ARG A 46 -1.08 -8.74 -2.38
N MET A 47 -0.54 -8.53 -3.59
CA MET A 47 -1.34 -8.63 -4.81
C MET A 47 -1.37 -10.05 -5.33
N PHE A 48 -2.54 -10.44 -5.84
CA PHE A 48 -2.74 -11.69 -6.58
C PHE A 48 -3.33 -11.39 -7.95
N LEU A 49 -2.87 -12.14 -8.96
CA LEU A 49 -3.32 -12.04 -10.34
C LEU A 49 -4.28 -13.21 -10.60
N ILE A 50 -5.49 -12.93 -11.02
CA ILE A 50 -6.54 -13.95 -11.19
C ILE A 50 -6.63 -14.35 -12.66
N GLY A 51 -6.19 -15.57 -12.95
CA GLY A 51 -6.22 -16.13 -14.31
C GLY A 51 -5.34 -15.36 -15.30
N ASN A 52 -5.91 -14.93 -16.44
CA ASN A 52 -5.21 -14.29 -17.55
C ASN A 52 -5.26 -12.76 -17.41
N VAL A 53 -4.40 -12.19 -16.61
CA VAL A 53 -4.28 -10.75 -16.40
C VAL A 53 -3.51 -10.10 -17.54
N CYS A 54 -3.97 -8.95 -18.04
CA CYS A 54 -3.28 -8.21 -19.11
C CYS A 54 -1.90 -7.70 -18.68
N ASP A 55 -1.05 -7.39 -19.65
CA ASP A 55 0.33 -7.00 -19.39
C ASP A 55 0.42 -5.66 -18.62
N GLU A 56 -0.50 -4.74 -18.86
CA GLU A 56 -0.59 -3.44 -18.18
C GLU A 56 -0.85 -3.62 -16.68
N ALA A 57 -1.86 -4.41 -16.31
CA ALA A 57 -2.20 -4.68 -14.90
C ALA A 57 -1.08 -5.49 -14.20
N ARG A 58 -0.50 -6.46 -14.90
CA ARG A 58 0.67 -7.20 -14.39
C ARG A 58 1.84 -6.27 -14.10
N LYS A 59 2.15 -5.36 -15.03
CA LYS A 59 3.22 -4.39 -14.87
C LYS A 59 2.98 -3.43 -13.69
N LEU A 60 1.74 -2.98 -13.49
CA LEU A 60 1.36 -2.16 -12.33
C LEU A 60 1.70 -2.88 -11.02
N VAL A 61 1.30 -4.15 -10.89
CA VAL A 61 1.58 -4.97 -9.70
C VAL A 61 3.09 -5.18 -9.49
N GLU A 62 3.83 -5.47 -10.57
CA GLU A 62 5.29 -5.68 -10.50
C GLU A 62 6.02 -4.39 -10.08
N VAL A 63 5.66 -3.24 -10.65
CA VAL A 63 6.25 -1.94 -10.31
C VAL A 63 5.92 -1.57 -8.86
N THR A 64 4.69 -1.80 -8.41
CA THR A 64 4.30 -1.57 -7.02
C THR A 64 5.15 -2.40 -6.06
N LYS A 65 5.25 -3.70 -6.31
CA LYS A 65 6.10 -4.59 -5.49
C LYS A 65 7.56 -4.15 -5.48
N GLU A 66 8.14 -3.88 -6.65
CA GLU A 66 9.54 -3.49 -6.74
C GLU A 66 9.82 -2.15 -6.06
N SER A 67 8.87 -1.21 -6.08
CA SER A 67 9.00 0.06 -5.34
C SER A 67 9.17 -0.17 -3.84
N VAL A 68 8.43 -1.13 -3.27
CA VAL A 68 8.57 -1.53 -1.86
C VAL A 68 9.90 -2.25 -1.61
N ASP A 69 10.30 -3.18 -2.50
CA ASP A 69 11.59 -3.88 -2.39
C ASP A 69 12.79 -2.90 -2.45
N LEU A 70 12.65 -1.80 -3.18
CA LEU A 70 13.64 -0.71 -3.20
C LEU A 70 13.59 0.11 -1.92
N ALA A 71 12.39 0.42 -1.43
CA ALA A 71 12.18 1.16 -0.18
C ALA A 71 12.79 0.44 1.04
N LEU A 72 12.65 -0.89 1.10
CA LEU A 72 13.25 -1.71 2.16
C LEU A 72 14.77 -1.56 2.26
N LYS A 73 15.46 -1.26 1.16
CA LYS A 73 16.92 -1.02 1.16
C LYS A 73 17.31 0.32 1.80
N GLU A 74 16.36 1.25 1.90
CA GLU A 74 16.56 2.54 2.60
C GLU A 74 16.24 2.43 4.10
N VAL A 75 15.60 1.35 4.55
CA VAL A 75 15.35 1.11 5.98
C VAL A 75 16.66 0.70 6.65
N LYS A 76 17.28 1.67 7.31
CA LYS A 76 18.54 1.50 8.01
C LYS A 76 18.62 2.45 9.21
N PRO A 77 19.31 2.08 10.28
CA PRO A 77 19.52 2.98 11.41
C PRO A 77 20.05 4.35 10.93
N TRP A 78 19.42 5.41 11.43
CA TRP A 78 19.77 6.80 11.14
C TRP A 78 19.46 7.28 9.71
N GLY A 79 18.76 6.45 8.90
CA GLY A 79 18.08 6.89 7.67
C GLY A 79 16.87 7.77 8.00
N ARG A 80 16.12 8.17 6.99
CA ARG A 80 14.95 9.04 7.18
C ARG A 80 13.74 8.52 6.45
N LEU A 81 12.54 8.75 6.99
CA LEU A 81 11.29 8.37 6.32
C LEU A 81 11.15 8.99 4.93
N GLY A 82 11.66 10.23 4.74
CA GLY A 82 11.66 10.86 3.43
C GLY A 82 12.52 10.16 2.37
N ASP A 83 13.52 9.37 2.77
CA ASP A 83 14.32 8.56 1.84
C ASP A 83 13.49 7.40 1.28
N ILE A 84 12.66 6.78 2.13
CA ILE A 84 11.70 5.73 1.75
C ILE A 84 10.69 6.28 0.74
N GLY A 85 9.99 7.38 1.10
CA GLY A 85 9.01 7.99 0.21
C GLY A 85 9.61 8.51 -1.11
N ALA A 86 10.85 9.01 -1.09
CA ALA A 86 11.54 9.47 -2.28
C ALA A 86 11.80 8.31 -3.25
N VAL A 87 12.36 7.19 -2.79
CA VAL A 87 12.68 6.06 -3.66
C VAL A 87 11.43 5.44 -4.27
N ILE A 88 10.33 5.32 -3.48
CA ILE A 88 9.05 4.83 -3.98
C ILE A 88 8.52 5.74 -5.08
N SER A 89 8.34 7.02 -4.77
CA SER A 89 7.74 7.97 -5.72
C SER A 89 8.59 8.19 -6.97
N GLU A 90 9.92 8.27 -6.85
CA GLU A 90 10.84 8.37 -7.99
C GLU A 90 10.69 7.15 -8.91
N TYR A 91 10.69 5.93 -8.37
CA TYR A 91 10.60 4.70 -9.15
C TYR A 91 9.23 4.55 -9.83
N VAL A 92 8.14 4.75 -9.09
CA VAL A 92 6.77 4.64 -9.59
C VAL A 92 6.51 5.64 -10.72
N HIS A 93 6.90 6.92 -10.53
CA HIS A 93 6.74 7.97 -11.55
C HIS A 93 7.56 7.70 -12.80
N GLN A 94 8.76 7.11 -12.69
CA GLN A 94 9.57 6.72 -13.87
C GLN A 94 8.86 5.69 -14.74
N HIS A 95 7.95 4.89 -14.17
CA HIS A 95 7.15 3.91 -14.90
C HIS A 95 5.80 4.46 -15.38
N GLY A 96 5.51 5.74 -15.13
CA GLY A 96 4.30 6.41 -15.58
C GLY A 96 3.08 6.22 -14.68
N TYR A 97 3.27 5.70 -13.47
CA TYR A 97 2.23 5.50 -12.47
C TYR A 97 2.24 6.59 -11.41
N THR A 98 1.21 6.63 -10.58
CA THR A 98 1.01 7.64 -9.54
C THR A 98 0.96 6.99 -8.16
N VAL A 99 1.60 7.61 -7.16
CA VAL A 99 1.54 7.19 -5.76
C VAL A 99 0.53 8.06 -5.02
N LEU A 100 -0.34 7.47 -4.21
CA LEU A 100 -1.23 8.23 -3.34
C LEU A 100 -0.44 9.02 -2.30
N ARG A 101 -0.89 10.27 -2.06
CA ARG A 101 -0.24 11.18 -1.11
C ARG A 101 -0.88 11.13 0.28
N ASP A 102 -2.21 11.05 0.31
CA ASP A 102 -3.00 11.28 1.53
C ASP A 102 -3.27 10.02 2.33
N ILE A 103 -2.92 8.85 1.78
CA ILE A 103 -2.97 7.56 2.46
C ILE A 103 -1.57 6.96 2.45
N GLY A 104 -1.13 6.44 3.58
CA GLY A 104 0.23 5.93 3.72
C GLY A 104 0.37 4.94 4.86
N GLY A 105 1.59 4.48 5.08
CA GLY A 105 1.93 3.58 6.17
C GLY A 105 1.92 4.25 7.54
N HIS A 106 2.08 3.45 8.55
CA HIS A 106 1.93 3.86 9.94
C HIS A 106 2.86 3.06 10.87
N GLY A 107 3.10 3.58 12.06
CA GLY A 107 3.63 2.78 13.15
C GLY A 107 2.64 1.67 13.50
N VAL A 108 3.16 0.52 13.90
CA VAL A 108 2.35 -0.65 14.27
C VAL A 108 3.05 -1.42 15.40
N GLY A 109 2.29 -1.99 16.31
CA GLY A 109 2.85 -2.77 17.39
C GLY A 109 1.89 -2.95 18.56
N ASN A 110 1.86 -2.03 19.52
CA ASN A 110 0.92 -2.09 20.64
C ASN A 110 -0.51 -1.73 20.20
N ASP A 111 -0.60 -0.77 19.27
CA ASP A 111 -1.85 -0.43 18.59
C ASP A 111 -1.74 -0.79 17.11
N PHE A 112 -2.89 -0.94 16.46
CA PHE A 112 -2.94 -1.24 15.03
C PHE A 112 -2.35 -0.08 14.22
N HIS A 113 -2.75 1.15 14.51
CA HIS A 113 -2.21 2.36 13.92
C HIS A 113 -1.63 3.26 15.01
N GLU A 114 -0.34 3.53 14.92
CA GLU A 114 0.36 4.45 15.81
C GLU A 114 1.37 5.32 15.03
N ASP A 115 1.96 6.31 15.66
CA ASP A 115 3.03 7.10 15.05
C ASP A 115 4.27 6.23 14.76
N PRO A 116 5.03 6.53 13.70
CA PRO A 116 4.87 7.67 12.78
C PRO A 116 3.93 7.38 11.59
N TYR A 117 3.37 8.44 10.99
CA TYR A 117 2.84 8.35 9.63
C TYR A 117 3.98 8.19 8.62
N VAL A 118 3.86 7.23 7.70
CA VAL A 118 4.87 6.89 6.69
C VAL A 118 4.38 7.29 5.30
N CYS A 119 4.74 8.48 4.85
CA CYS A 119 4.38 8.96 3.52
C CYS A 119 5.22 8.28 2.44
N HIS A 120 4.58 7.78 1.38
CA HIS A 120 5.22 7.13 0.24
C HIS A 120 5.63 8.11 -0.87
N ILE A 121 5.47 9.41 -0.64
CA ILE A 121 6.03 10.49 -1.44
C ILE A 121 6.94 11.30 -0.53
N GLY A 122 8.19 11.51 -0.96
CA GLY A 122 9.15 12.14 -0.08
C GLY A 122 10.26 12.89 -0.80
N LYS A 123 11.12 13.49 0.01
CA LYS A 123 12.37 14.11 -0.43
C LYS A 123 13.51 13.52 0.38
N ARG A 124 14.57 13.09 -0.31
CA ARG A 124 15.77 12.53 0.33
C ARG A 124 16.35 13.45 1.39
N GLY A 125 16.76 12.85 2.50
CA GLY A 125 17.33 13.55 3.65
C GLY A 125 16.33 14.32 4.51
N THR A 126 15.02 14.10 4.33
CA THR A 126 13.96 14.77 5.11
C THR A 126 13.12 13.78 5.92
N GLY A 127 12.21 14.30 6.73
CA GLY A 127 11.32 13.49 7.55
C GLY A 127 11.98 12.99 8.84
N MET A 128 11.22 12.16 9.56
CA MET A 128 11.64 11.58 10.84
C MET A 128 12.87 10.71 10.66
N LEU A 129 13.76 10.74 11.65
CA LEU A 129 14.94 9.88 11.70
C LEU A 129 14.54 8.46 12.13
N LEU A 130 15.00 7.46 11.40
CA LEU A 130 14.79 6.05 11.74
C LEU A 130 15.76 5.68 12.90
N VAL A 131 15.19 5.21 13.99
CA VAL A 131 15.98 4.76 15.15
C VAL A 131 15.72 3.28 15.42
N PRO A 132 16.71 2.54 15.93
CA PRO A 132 16.53 1.14 16.30
C PRO A 132 15.35 0.93 17.26
N GLY A 133 14.52 -0.05 16.97
CA GLY A 133 13.31 -0.37 17.75
C GLY A 133 12.02 0.24 17.20
N MET A 134 12.08 1.06 16.14
CA MET A 134 10.87 1.48 15.42
C MET A 134 10.27 0.29 14.66
N VAL A 135 8.94 0.19 14.71
CA VAL A 135 8.16 -0.77 13.91
C VAL A 135 7.10 0.03 13.14
N PHE A 136 7.03 -0.17 11.83
CA PHE A 136 6.11 0.58 10.97
C PHE A 136 5.85 -0.16 9.66
N THR A 137 4.79 0.23 8.94
CA THR A 137 4.45 -0.34 7.64
C THR A 137 5.04 0.48 6.48
N ILE A 138 5.32 -0.20 5.37
CA ILE A 138 5.59 0.39 4.06
C ILE A 138 4.60 -0.24 3.09
N GLU A 139 3.65 0.56 2.60
CA GLU A 139 2.45 0.09 1.91
C GLU A 139 1.99 1.03 0.78
N PRO A 140 2.83 1.39 -0.18
CA PRO A 140 2.43 2.33 -1.22
C PRO A 140 1.22 1.82 -2.01
N MET A 141 0.23 2.69 -2.15
CA MET A 141 -0.87 2.54 -3.09
C MET A 141 -0.49 3.24 -4.38
N VAL A 142 -0.47 2.47 -5.47
CA VAL A 142 0.00 2.91 -6.79
C VAL A 142 -1.14 2.80 -7.78
N ASN A 143 -1.51 3.92 -8.40
CA ASN A 143 -2.57 3.99 -9.40
C ASN A 143 -1.98 4.02 -10.81
N GLU A 144 -2.65 3.33 -11.74
CA GLU A 144 -2.38 3.44 -13.17
C GLU A 144 -2.69 4.86 -13.69
N GLY A 145 -3.71 5.51 -13.14
CA GLY A 145 -4.16 6.85 -13.48
C GLY A 145 -3.70 7.92 -12.51
N LYS A 146 -4.65 8.73 -12.04
CA LYS A 146 -4.41 9.87 -11.16
C LYS A 146 -4.35 9.49 -9.67
N GLU A 147 -3.88 10.45 -8.85
CA GLU A 147 -3.86 10.30 -7.38
C GLU A 147 -5.22 10.59 -6.71
N ASP A 148 -6.19 11.14 -7.48
CA ASP A 148 -7.51 11.48 -6.96
C ASP A 148 -8.30 10.21 -6.59
N PHE A 149 -8.98 10.24 -5.47
CA PHE A 149 -9.76 9.13 -4.94
C PHE A 149 -11.02 9.60 -4.24
N PHE A 150 -11.95 8.69 -4.01
CA PHE A 150 -13.11 8.92 -3.14
C PHE A 150 -13.31 7.74 -2.18
N VAL A 151 -13.95 8.04 -1.06
CA VAL A 151 -14.40 7.03 -0.09
C VAL A 151 -15.85 6.69 -0.40
N ASP A 152 -16.18 5.41 -0.41
CA ASP A 152 -17.54 4.92 -0.61
C ASP A 152 -18.50 5.55 0.41
N GLU A 153 -19.57 6.20 -0.09
CA GLU A 153 -20.53 6.92 0.74
C GLU A 153 -21.46 5.97 1.53
N GLU A 154 -21.62 4.73 1.10
CA GLU A 154 -22.53 3.76 1.75
C GLU A 154 -21.87 3.07 2.95
N ASN A 155 -20.60 2.67 2.77
CA ASN A 155 -19.85 1.98 3.84
C ASN A 155 -18.88 2.87 4.60
N GLU A 156 -18.64 4.11 4.15
CA GLU A 156 -17.77 5.13 4.73
C GLU A 156 -16.32 4.62 4.98
N TRP A 157 -15.84 3.65 4.15
CA TRP A 157 -14.60 2.96 4.41
C TRP A 157 -13.79 2.64 3.15
N THR A 158 -14.38 1.97 2.18
CA THR A 158 -13.69 1.52 0.96
C THR A 158 -13.25 2.70 0.11
N VAL A 159 -12.01 2.66 -0.35
CA VAL A 159 -11.39 3.74 -1.14
C VAL A 159 -11.25 3.31 -2.59
N TYR A 160 -11.72 4.14 -3.51
CA TYR A 160 -11.69 3.91 -4.96
C TYR A 160 -10.92 4.98 -5.70
N THR A 161 -10.30 4.61 -6.83
CA THR A 161 -9.78 5.61 -7.78
C THR A 161 -10.91 6.42 -8.38
N GLU A 162 -10.75 7.76 -8.43
CA GLU A 162 -11.77 8.68 -8.99
C GLU A 162 -11.97 8.47 -10.49
N ASP A 163 -10.92 8.10 -11.22
CA ASP A 163 -10.94 7.91 -12.68
C ASP A 163 -11.24 6.46 -13.12
N GLY A 164 -11.45 5.55 -12.16
CA GLY A 164 -11.73 4.13 -12.44
C GLY A 164 -10.50 3.33 -12.90
N SER A 165 -9.30 3.92 -12.84
CA SER A 165 -8.06 3.23 -13.19
C SER A 165 -7.70 2.13 -12.17
N LEU A 166 -6.88 1.17 -12.57
CA LEU A 166 -6.39 0.12 -11.69
C LEU A 166 -5.50 0.69 -10.59
N SER A 167 -5.58 0.08 -9.42
CA SER A 167 -4.70 0.35 -8.28
C SER A 167 -4.05 -0.93 -7.78
N ALA A 168 -2.82 -0.82 -7.28
CA ALA A 168 -2.11 -1.92 -6.65
C ALA A 168 -1.44 -1.46 -5.36
N GLN A 169 -1.41 -2.34 -4.36
CA GLN A 169 -0.74 -2.12 -3.09
C GLN A 169 0.12 -3.32 -2.74
N TRP A 170 1.24 -3.08 -2.09
CA TRP A 170 2.08 -4.12 -1.51
C TRP A 170 2.61 -3.65 -0.19
N GLU A 171 2.55 -4.49 0.85
CA GLU A 171 2.87 -4.05 2.20
C GLU A 171 3.78 -5.00 2.95
N TYR A 172 4.67 -4.39 3.74
CA TYR A 172 5.46 -5.07 4.76
C TYR A 172 5.48 -4.25 6.06
N THR A 173 5.30 -4.93 7.18
CA THR A 173 5.78 -4.42 8.48
C THR A 173 7.29 -4.61 8.54
N VAL A 174 8.00 -3.57 8.97
CA VAL A 174 9.45 -3.55 9.20
C VAL A 174 9.76 -3.23 10.65
N ALA A 175 10.84 -3.85 11.20
CA ALA A 175 11.29 -3.67 12.57
C ALA A 175 12.82 -3.57 12.66
#